data_4722ffa3dc3d61b361540a3129c1a324
#
_entry.id   4722ffa3dc3d61b361540a3129c1a324
#
_cell.length_a   1.000
_cell.length_b   1.000
_cell.length_c   1.000
_cell.angle_alpha   90.00
_cell.angle_beta   90.00
_cell.angle_gamma   90.00
#
_symmetry.space_group_name_H-M   'P 1'
#
loop_
_entity.id
_entity.type
_entity.pdbx_description
1 polymer ?
#
loop_
_entity_poly.entity_id
_entity_poly.type
_entity_poly.pdbx_seq_one_letter_code
_entity_poly.pdbx_strand_id
1 'polypeptide(L)'
;MNLNIQIPDNTAFIFEYMQKGQFICSNSTDIDLRDMYNMIDENYESLYQYFSQINYTLERGNEYFYFSRTESKTTLEQKILRAYYWIDVLDFFKTYDETFGAGFRFQPEQILVEANINVLLQNKLDGIRKHFSDKDIRKDVLDNMIRLLAKESFIELENEKTNTCL
;
A
#
# COMPACT_ATOMS: atom_id res chain seq x y z
N MET A 1 -37.06 -0.11 16.49
CA MET A 1 -36.17 -0.32 17.64
C MET A 1 -35.12 0.79 17.63
N ASN A 2 -35.22 1.75 18.56
CA ASN A 2 -34.12 2.71 18.75
C ASN A 2 -32.98 1.97 19.47
N LEU A 3 -31.99 1.51 18.73
CA LEU A 3 -30.75 1.04 19.31
C LEU A 3 -30.04 2.27 19.89
N ASN A 4 -30.06 2.38 21.21
CA ASN A 4 -29.28 3.41 21.92
C ASN A 4 -27.81 2.92 21.89
N ILE A 5 -27.13 3.10 20.74
CA ILE A 5 -25.73 2.70 20.58
C ILE A 5 -24.90 3.72 21.35
N GLN A 6 -24.31 3.29 22.45
CA GLN A 6 -23.36 4.09 23.19
C GLN A 6 -22.00 3.93 22.50
N ILE A 7 -21.52 5.00 21.87
CA ILE A 7 -20.24 5.03 21.16
C ILE A 7 -19.22 5.84 21.97
N PRO A 8 -17.94 5.45 21.96
CA PRO A 8 -16.85 6.20 22.60
C PRO A 8 -16.65 7.60 22.01
N ASP A 9 -16.17 8.54 22.80
CA ASP A 9 -15.97 9.95 22.38
C ASP A 9 -15.01 10.10 21.19
N ASN A 10 -13.98 9.22 21.08
CA ASN A 10 -12.98 9.27 20.01
C ASN A 10 -13.39 8.53 18.72
N THR A 11 -14.65 8.11 18.58
CA THR A 11 -15.14 7.38 17.39
C THR A 11 -14.90 8.14 16.08
N ALA A 12 -15.02 9.47 16.08
CA ALA A 12 -14.76 10.31 14.92
C ALA A 12 -13.31 10.18 14.44
N PHE A 13 -12.35 10.17 15.36
CA PHE A 13 -10.92 10.03 15.04
C PHE A 13 -10.59 8.63 14.49
N ILE A 14 -11.17 7.59 15.09
CA ILE A 14 -11.08 6.21 14.58
C ILE A 14 -11.56 6.16 13.13
N PHE A 15 -12.71 6.79 12.84
CA PHE A 15 -13.26 6.84 11.49
C PHE A 15 -12.34 7.58 10.52
N GLU A 16 -11.89 8.80 10.88
CA GLU A 16 -11.01 9.61 10.03
C GLU A 16 -9.68 8.91 9.70
N TYR A 17 -9.17 8.11 10.63
CA TYR A 17 -7.94 7.35 10.43
C TYR A 17 -8.18 6.15 9.51
N MET A 18 -9.15 5.30 9.84
CA MET A 18 -9.37 4.04 9.14
C MET A 18 -10.03 4.21 7.76
N GLN A 19 -10.82 5.28 7.51
CA GLN A 19 -11.41 5.53 6.19
C GLN A 19 -10.35 5.81 5.10
N LYS A 20 -9.14 6.22 5.49
CA LYS A 20 -7.99 6.40 4.60
C LYS A 20 -7.33 5.09 4.21
N GLY A 21 -7.84 3.95 4.68
CA GLY A 21 -7.27 2.63 4.46
C GLY A 21 -6.15 2.28 5.44
N GLN A 22 -6.00 3.03 6.53
CA GLN A 22 -4.99 2.78 7.55
C GLN A 22 -5.48 1.74 8.56
N PHE A 23 -4.53 1.01 9.15
CA PHE A 23 -4.78 -0.01 10.17
C PHE A 23 -4.48 0.55 11.55
N ILE A 24 -5.31 0.22 12.54
CA ILE A 24 -5.04 0.50 13.95
C ILE A 24 -4.53 -0.79 14.59
N CYS A 25 -3.25 -0.79 15.00
CA CYS A 25 -2.54 -1.98 15.49
C CYS A 25 -2.22 -1.88 16.98
N SER A 26 -2.28 -3.01 17.69
CA SER A 26 -1.94 -3.12 19.11
C SER A 26 -0.48 -2.77 19.41
N ASN A 27 0.42 -3.06 18.46
CA ASN A 27 1.87 -2.89 18.57
C ASN A 27 2.39 -1.57 17.93
N SER A 28 1.51 -0.60 17.65
CA SER A 28 1.93 0.69 17.10
C SER A 28 2.97 1.36 18.01
N THR A 29 3.94 2.06 17.42
CA THR A 29 4.88 2.92 18.19
C THR A 29 4.20 4.18 18.69
N ASP A 30 3.08 4.59 18.05
CA ASP A 30 2.24 5.70 18.46
C ASP A 30 1.32 5.27 19.62
N ILE A 31 1.39 6.00 20.74
CA ILE A 31 0.60 5.73 21.94
C ILE A 31 -0.87 5.94 21.68
N ASP A 32 -1.24 7.00 20.95
CA ASP A 32 -2.65 7.34 20.66
C ASP A 32 -3.30 6.24 19.82
N LEU A 33 -2.56 5.63 18.87
CA LEU A 33 -3.06 4.51 18.09
C LEU A 33 -3.25 3.23 18.91
N ARG A 34 -2.38 2.97 19.90
CA ARG A 34 -2.58 1.84 20.82
C ARG A 34 -3.79 2.04 21.73
N ASP A 35 -4.00 3.26 22.22
CA ASP A 35 -5.18 3.58 23.02
C ASP A 35 -6.46 3.43 22.22
N MET A 36 -6.43 3.83 20.94
CA MET A 36 -7.56 3.57 20.02
C MET A 36 -7.79 2.08 19.77
N TYR A 37 -6.71 1.29 19.63
CA TYR A 37 -6.84 -0.16 19.50
C TYR A 37 -7.60 -0.75 20.69
N ASN A 38 -7.19 -0.41 21.92
CA ASN A 38 -7.83 -0.88 23.14
C ASN A 38 -9.30 -0.44 23.21
N MET A 39 -9.56 0.82 22.85
CA MET A 39 -10.93 1.36 22.80
C MET A 39 -11.82 0.61 21.80
N ILE A 40 -11.30 0.29 20.62
CA ILE A 40 -12.04 -0.51 19.62
C ILE A 40 -12.29 -1.91 20.16
N ASP A 41 -11.28 -2.54 20.76
CA ASP A 41 -11.40 -3.89 21.29
C ASP A 41 -12.47 -4.00 22.39
N GLU A 42 -12.48 -3.06 23.32
CA GLU A 42 -13.47 -2.96 24.40
C GLU A 42 -14.90 -2.66 23.92
N ASN A 43 -15.04 -1.92 22.80
CA ASN A 43 -16.35 -1.45 22.31
C ASN A 43 -16.69 -2.01 20.92
N TYR A 44 -16.11 -3.14 20.54
CA TYR A 44 -16.16 -3.66 19.18
C TYR A 44 -17.59 -3.77 18.63
N GLU A 45 -18.50 -4.39 19.36
CA GLU A 45 -19.86 -4.61 18.89
C GLU A 45 -20.64 -3.30 18.65
N SER A 46 -20.48 -2.32 19.54
CA SER A 46 -21.13 -1.01 19.41
C SER A 46 -20.58 -0.24 18.20
N LEU A 47 -19.25 -0.25 18.03
CA LEU A 47 -18.57 0.39 16.89
C LEU A 47 -18.88 -0.32 15.58
N TYR A 48 -18.90 -1.65 15.56
CA TYR A 48 -19.31 -2.44 14.40
C TYR A 48 -20.71 -2.08 13.93
N GLN A 49 -21.67 -2.06 14.85
CA GLN A 49 -23.05 -1.68 14.53
C GLN A 49 -23.16 -0.23 14.05
N TYR A 50 -22.44 0.70 14.68
CA TYR A 50 -22.42 2.10 14.28
C TYR A 50 -21.86 2.29 12.87
N PHE A 51 -20.68 1.77 12.57
CA PHE A 51 -20.03 1.91 11.26
C PHE A 51 -20.79 1.18 10.15
N SER A 52 -21.45 0.07 10.46
CA SER A 52 -22.31 -0.64 9.51
C SER A 52 -23.46 0.22 8.99
N GLN A 53 -23.98 1.16 9.79
CA GLN A 53 -25.05 2.08 9.37
C GLN A 53 -24.60 3.08 8.31
N ILE A 54 -23.27 3.32 8.20
CA ILE A 54 -22.68 4.22 7.21
C ILE A 54 -21.91 3.46 6.13
N ASN A 55 -22.25 2.16 5.94
CA ASN A 55 -21.68 1.27 4.93
C ASN A 55 -20.17 0.98 5.09
N TYR A 56 -19.65 1.02 6.31
CA TYR A 56 -18.33 0.51 6.65
C TYR A 56 -18.47 -0.72 7.54
N THR A 57 -17.71 -1.74 7.25
CA THR A 57 -17.60 -2.92 8.12
C THR A 57 -16.30 -2.81 8.92
N LEU A 58 -16.42 -2.82 10.24
CA LEU A 58 -15.27 -2.88 11.12
C LEU A 58 -14.75 -4.31 11.16
N GLU A 59 -13.58 -4.53 10.58
CA GLU A 59 -12.93 -5.84 10.51
C GLU A 59 -11.88 -5.97 11.60
N ARG A 60 -11.78 -7.20 12.14
CA ARG A 60 -10.78 -7.57 13.14
C ARG A 60 -9.78 -8.56 12.53
N GLY A 61 -8.50 -8.20 12.49
CA GLY A 61 -7.40 -9.10 12.18
C GLY A 61 -6.68 -9.60 13.44
N ASN A 62 -5.51 -10.23 13.27
CA ASN A 62 -4.64 -10.59 14.39
C ASN A 62 -3.90 -9.34 14.87
N GLU A 63 -4.34 -8.78 16.01
CA GLU A 63 -3.81 -7.57 16.64
C GLU A 63 -3.94 -6.27 15.81
N TYR A 64 -4.94 -6.19 14.92
CA TYR A 64 -5.26 -4.95 14.20
C TYR A 64 -6.74 -4.86 13.82
N PHE A 65 -7.22 -3.62 13.60
CA PHE A 65 -8.52 -3.28 13.07
C PHE A 65 -8.40 -2.47 11.79
N TYR A 66 -9.36 -2.64 10.88
CA TYR A 66 -9.45 -1.90 9.64
C TYR A 66 -10.89 -1.82 9.14
N PHE A 67 -11.17 -0.93 8.19
CA PHE A 67 -12.45 -0.88 7.52
C PHE A 67 -12.43 -1.63 6.19
N SER A 68 -13.47 -2.42 5.98
CA SER A 68 -13.89 -2.88 4.66
C SER A 68 -15.21 -2.24 4.26
N ARG A 69 -15.50 -2.27 2.97
CA ARG A 69 -16.80 -1.87 2.43
C ARG A 69 -17.10 -2.64 1.17
N THR A 70 -18.39 -2.85 0.90
CA THR A 70 -18.82 -3.43 -0.37
C THR A 70 -18.47 -2.45 -1.50
N GLU A 71 -17.69 -2.91 -2.46
CA GLU A 71 -17.26 -2.12 -3.61
C GLU A 71 -17.99 -2.55 -4.87
N SER A 72 -18.09 -1.63 -5.84
CA SER A 72 -18.61 -1.97 -7.14
C SER A 72 -17.67 -2.94 -7.86
N LYS A 73 -18.22 -3.76 -8.75
CA LYS A 73 -17.42 -4.69 -9.58
C LYS A 73 -16.31 -3.94 -10.33
N THR A 74 -16.60 -2.78 -10.87
CA THR A 74 -15.62 -1.94 -11.59
C THR A 74 -14.48 -1.49 -10.68
N THR A 75 -14.79 -1.07 -9.44
CA THR A 75 -13.76 -0.66 -8.46
C THR A 75 -12.88 -1.84 -8.06
N LEU A 76 -13.50 -3.02 -7.87
CA LEU A 76 -12.78 -4.25 -7.54
C LEU A 76 -11.85 -4.67 -8.68
N GLU A 77 -12.31 -4.62 -9.93
CA GLU A 77 -11.50 -4.91 -11.13
C GLU A 77 -10.29 -3.97 -11.22
N GLN A 78 -10.46 -2.68 -10.96
CA GLN A 78 -9.36 -1.71 -10.94
C GLN A 78 -8.34 -2.02 -9.83
N LYS A 79 -8.81 -2.41 -8.64
CA LYS A 79 -7.92 -2.81 -7.54
C LYS A 79 -7.13 -4.08 -7.87
N ILE A 80 -7.77 -5.06 -8.51
CA ILE A 80 -7.11 -6.29 -8.96
C ILE A 80 -6.02 -5.96 -10.01
N LEU A 81 -6.33 -5.12 -11.00
CA LEU A 81 -5.34 -4.69 -12.00
C LEU A 81 -4.15 -3.96 -11.35
N ARG A 82 -4.42 -3.12 -10.35
CA ARG A 82 -3.36 -2.47 -9.58
C ARG A 82 -2.51 -3.47 -8.78
N ALA A 83 -3.13 -4.49 -8.19
CA ALA A 83 -2.41 -5.56 -7.49
C ALA A 83 -1.50 -6.34 -8.45
N TYR A 84 -1.94 -6.68 -9.66
CA TYR A 84 -1.10 -7.30 -10.68
C TYR A 84 0.10 -6.42 -11.05
N TYR A 85 -0.12 -5.11 -11.21
CA TYR A 85 0.98 -4.18 -11.45
C TYR A 85 2.04 -4.24 -10.33
N TRP A 86 1.62 -4.23 -9.06
CA TRP A 86 2.56 -4.33 -7.93
C TRP A 86 3.29 -5.66 -7.87
N ILE A 87 2.63 -6.77 -8.24
CA ILE A 87 3.27 -8.08 -8.36
C ILE A 87 4.36 -8.04 -9.45
N ASP A 88 4.06 -7.48 -10.63
CA ASP A 88 5.03 -7.33 -11.71
C ASP A 88 6.23 -6.46 -11.27
N VAL A 89 6.01 -5.37 -10.52
CA VAL A 89 7.07 -4.50 -9.99
C VAL A 89 7.95 -5.24 -8.97
N LEU A 90 7.34 -5.94 -8.02
CA LEU A 90 8.10 -6.72 -7.01
C LEU A 90 8.91 -7.84 -7.66
N ASP A 91 8.34 -8.53 -8.63
CA ASP A 91 9.00 -9.58 -9.39
C ASP A 91 10.18 -9.04 -10.22
N PHE A 92 10.05 -7.84 -10.78
CA PHE A 92 11.16 -7.15 -11.45
C PHE A 92 12.32 -6.86 -10.50
N PHE A 93 12.05 -6.23 -9.34
CA PHE A 93 13.11 -5.92 -8.37
C PHE A 93 13.73 -7.18 -7.76
N LYS A 94 12.95 -8.21 -7.48
CA LYS A 94 13.46 -9.53 -7.03
C LYS A 94 14.29 -10.23 -8.09
N THR A 95 14.02 -10.00 -9.37
CA THR A 95 14.83 -10.51 -10.49
C THR A 95 16.15 -9.72 -10.62
N TYR A 96 16.12 -8.41 -10.31
CA TYR A 96 17.31 -7.57 -10.26
C TYR A 96 18.22 -8.00 -9.09
N ASP A 97 17.67 -8.15 -7.90
CA ASP A 97 18.39 -8.60 -6.71
C ASP A 97 17.45 -9.39 -5.78
N GLU A 98 17.81 -10.63 -5.48
CA GLU A 98 17.02 -11.50 -4.60
C GLU A 98 16.87 -10.96 -3.16
N THR A 99 17.78 -10.09 -2.72
CA THR A 99 17.75 -9.46 -1.41
C THR A 99 16.83 -8.25 -1.33
N PHE A 100 16.23 -7.83 -2.47
CA PHE A 100 15.31 -6.70 -2.50
C PHE A 100 14.24 -6.79 -1.41
N GLY A 101 14.13 -5.75 -0.58
CA GLY A 101 13.22 -5.69 0.55
C GLY A 101 13.41 -4.40 1.35
N ALA A 102 12.86 -4.34 2.55
CA ALA A 102 12.98 -3.18 3.42
C ALA A 102 14.46 -2.83 3.67
N GLY A 103 14.82 -1.56 3.45
CA GLY A 103 16.18 -1.06 3.60
C GLY A 103 17.11 -1.35 2.41
N PHE A 104 16.61 -1.92 1.31
CA PHE A 104 17.39 -2.15 0.10
C PHE A 104 17.69 -0.83 -0.62
N ARG A 105 18.97 -0.60 -0.93
CA ARG A 105 19.44 0.59 -1.65
C ARG A 105 19.79 0.28 -3.08
N PHE A 106 19.34 1.10 -4.01
CA PHE A 106 19.61 0.94 -5.43
C PHE A 106 19.78 2.26 -6.16
N GLN A 107 20.39 2.21 -7.32
CA GLN A 107 20.50 3.34 -8.24
C GLN A 107 19.83 2.96 -9.57
N PRO A 108 18.88 3.76 -10.06
CA PRO A 108 18.13 3.49 -11.29
C PRO A 108 19.04 3.24 -12.51
N GLU A 109 20.15 3.96 -12.59
CA GLU A 109 21.11 3.83 -13.68
C GLU A 109 21.76 2.43 -13.71
N GLN A 110 22.03 1.85 -12.54
CA GLN A 110 22.60 0.49 -12.44
C GLN A 110 21.58 -0.56 -12.90
N ILE A 111 20.32 -0.37 -12.55
CA ILE A 111 19.23 -1.24 -13.02
C ILE A 111 19.11 -1.20 -14.55
N LEU A 112 19.21 0.00 -15.16
CA LEU A 112 19.19 0.12 -16.61
C LEU A 112 20.37 -0.56 -17.28
N VAL A 113 21.57 -0.43 -16.72
CA VAL A 113 22.77 -1.12 -17.25
C VAL A 113 22.57 -2.63 -17.18
N GLU A 114 22.10 -3.14 -16.05
CA GLU A 114 21.83 -4.57 -15.87
C GLU A 114 20.73 -5.06 -16.82
N ALA A 115 19.63 -4.32 -16.98
CA ALA A 115 18.55 -4.66 -17.91
C ALA A 115 19.00 -4.72 -19.39
N ASN A 116 20.11 -4.08 -19.77
CA ASN A 116 20.62 -4.15 -21.12
C ASN A 116 21.42 -5.44 -21.42
N ILE A 117 21.91 -6.10 -20.38
CA ILE A 117 22.72 -7.33 -20.50
C ILE A 117 21.98 -8.57 -20.01
N ASN A 118 21.04 -8.41 -19.09
CA ASN A 118 20.23 -9.49 -18.52
C ASN A 118 18.87 -9.59 -19.22
N VAL A 119 18.72 -10.59 -20.08
CA VAL A 119 17.53 -10.82 -20.91
C VAL A 119 16.29 -11.04 -20.03
N LEU A 120 16.42 -11.70 -18.87
CA LEU A 120 15.29 -11.94 -17.98
C LEU A 120 14.78 -10.62 -17.39
N LEU A 121 15.67 -9.80 -16.86
CA LEU A 121 15.34 -8.48 -16.31
C LEU A 121 14.74 -7.56 -17.40
N GLN A 122 15.29 -7.62 -18.62
CA GLN A 122 14.75 -6.91 -19.78
C GLN A 122 13.29 -7.29 -20.06
N ASN A 123 12.99 -8.59 -20.10
CA ASN A 123 11.66 -9.10 -20.37
C ASN A 123 10.66 -8.67 -19.25
N LYS A 124 11.09 -8.64 -18.00
CA LYS A 124 10.28 -8.16 -16.88
C LYS A 124 9.97 -6.67 -17.03
N LEU A 125 10.95 -5.84 -17.35
CA LEU A 125 10.76 -4.40 -17.58
C LEU A 125 9.84 -4.13 -18.78
N ASP A 126 10.01 -4.88 -19.87
CA ASP A 126 9.11 -4.81 -21.03
C ASP A 126 7.69 -5.29 -20.71
N GLY A 127 7.54 -6.23 -19.77
CA GLY A 127 6.23 -6.64 -19.24
C GLY A 127 5.53 -5.53 -18.45
N ILE A 128 6.27 -4.76 -17.67
CA ILE A 128 5.74 -3.63 -16.90
C ILE A 128 5.33 -2.47 -17.81
N ARG A 129 5.98 -2.29 -18.98
CA ARG A 129 5.66 -1.23 -19.95
C ARG A 129 4.18 -1.20 -20.35
N LYS A 130 3.51 -2.36 -20.42
CA LYS A 130 2.06 -2.46 -20.71
C LYS A 130 1.17 -1.63 -19.76
N HIS A 131 1.67 -1.31 -18.55
CA HIS A 131 0.94 -0.50 -17.57
C HIS A 131 1.10 1.02 -17.76
N PHE A 132 2.00 1.44 -18.65
CA PHE A 132 2.26 2.85 -18.97
C PHE A 132 1.88 3.15 -20.41
N SER A 133 2.85 3.24 -21.31
CA SER A 133 2.63 3.47 -22.74
C SER A 133 3.56 2.57 -23.54
N ASP A 134 3.01 1.96 -24.60
CA ASP A 134 3.81 1.13 -25.52
C ASP A 134 4.92 1.91 -26.24
N LYS A 135 4.82 3.26 -26.25
CA LYS A 135 5.82 4.14 -26.87
C LYS A 135 6.96 4.49 -25.92
N ASP A 136 6.81 4.24 -24.61
CA ASP A 136 7.83 4.56 -23.64
C ASP A 136 9.05 3.66 -23.85
N ILE A 137 10.24 4.26 -23.83
CA ILE A 137 11.49 3.52 -23.81
C ILE A 137 11.72 2.96 -22.40
N ARG A 138 12.58 1.94 -22.28
CA ARG A 138 12.86 1.29 -20.97
C ARG A 138 13.24 2.25 -19.86
N LYS A 139 14.00 3.30 -20.18
CA LYS A 139 14.34 4.34 -19.21
C LYS A 139 13.09 5.05 -18.68
N ASP A 140 12.20 5.46 -19.57
CA ASP A 140 10.96 6.16 -19.18
C ASP A 140 10.06 5.26 -18.32
N VAL A 141 9.98 3.96 -18.65
CA VAL A 141 9.24 2.95 -17.87
C VAL A 141 9.81 2.85 -16.45
N LEU A 142 11.13 2.74 -16.31
CA LEU A 142 11.80 2.67 -15.02
C LEU A 142 11.59 3.97 -14.23
N ASP A 143 11.78 5.13 -14.85
CA ASP A 143 11.59 6.45 -14.21
C ASP A 143 10.14 6.63 -13.73
N ASN A 144 9.15 6.21 -14.52
CA ASN A 144 7.74 6.26 -14.15
C ASN A 144 7.42 5.31 -13.01
N MET A 145 7.99 4.11 -13.02
CA MET A 145 7.85 3.13 -11.93
C MET A 145 8.43 3.68 -10.62
N ILE A 146 9.63 4.25 -10.64
CA ILE A 146 10.29 4.85 -9.47
C ILE A 146 9.48 6.03 -8.93
N ARG A 147 8.98 6.92 -9.79
CA ARG A 147 8.10 8.01 -9.37
C ARG A 147 6.83 7.51 -8.69
N LEU A 148 6.24 6.43 -9.20
CA LEU A 148 5.05 5.83 -8.59
C LEU A 148 5.37 5.20 -7.24
N LEU A 149 6.49 4.48 -7.11
CA LEU A 149 6.96 3.94 -5.83
C LEU A 149 7.20 5.03 -4.79
N ALA A 150 7.86 6.13 -5.19
CA ALA A 150 8.07 7.29 -4.31
C ALA A 150 6.75 7.97 -3.90
N LYS A 151 5.83 8.15 -4.85
CA LYS A 151 4.49 8.72 -4.59
C LYS A 151 3.68 7.89 -3.59
N GLU A 152 3.81 6.58 -3.65
CA GLU A 152 3.13 5.64 -2.74
C GLU A 152 3.93 5.40 -1.46
N SER A 153 5.05 6.12 -1.26
CA SER A 153 5.92 6.01 -0.07
C SER A 153 6.55 4.62 0.14
N PHE A 154 6.76 3.87 -0.95
CA PHE A 154 7.50 2.60 -0.90
C PHE A 154 9.01 2.78 -0.97
N ILE A 155 9.47 3.89 -1.53
CA ILE A 155 10.88 4.25 -1.60
C ILE A 155 11.07 5.73 -1.26
N GLU A 156 12.26 6.07 -0.79
CA GLU A 156 12.70 7.43 -0.53
C GLU A 156 13.99 7.73 -1.31
N LEU A 157 14.16 8.97 -1.76
CA LEU A 157 15.40 9.43 -2.37
C LEU A 157 16.40 9.78 -1.25
N GLU A 158 17.34 8.87 -0.99
CA GLU A 158 18.33 9.04 0.08
C GLU A 158 19.43 10.05 -0.31
N ASN A 159 19.81 10.07 -1.58
CA ASN A 159 20.89 10.94 -2.06
C ASN A 159 20.63 11.47 -3.47
N GLU A 160 20.37 12.78 -3.57
CA GLU A 160 20.11 13.45 -4.87
C GLU A 160 21.32 13.46 -5.81
N LYS A 161 22.57 13.49 -5.28
CA LYS A 161 23.77 13.55 -6.11
C LYS A 161 24.08 12.22 -6.78
N THR A 162 23.77 11.11 -6.11
CA THR A 162 24.00 9.76 -6.61
C THR A 162 22.72 9.09 -7.10
N ASN A 163 21.58 9.79 -7.02
CA ASN A 163 20.24 9.27 -7.35
C ASN A 163 19.97 7.91 -6.67
N THR A 164 20.37 7.79 -5.38
CA THR A 164 20.19 6.55 -4.62
C THR A 164 18.83 6.53 -3.96
N CYS A 165 18.07 5.47 -4.18
CA CYS A 165 16.77 5.19 -3.57
C CYS A 165 16.92 4.14 -2.45
N LEU A 166 16.11 4.30 -1.38
CA LEU A 166 15.98 3.41 -0.25
C LEU A 166 14.57 2.85 -0.20
#